data_6b085053a6e368dac52e1e46e7c818dc
#
_entry.id   6b085053a6e368dac52e1e46e7c818dc
#
_cell.length_a   1.000
_cell.length_b   1.000
_cell.length_c   1.000
_cell.angle_alpha   90.00
_cell.angle_beta   90.00
_cell.angle_gamma   90.00
#
_symmetry.space_group_name_H-M   'P 1'
#
loop_
_entity.id
_entity.type
_entity.pdbx_description
1 polymer ?
#
loop_
_entity_poly.entity_id
_entity_poly.type
_entity_poly.pdbx_seq_one_letter_code
_entity_poly.pdbx_strand_id
1 'polypeptide(L)'
;MSDLAAGNSSDPHAYRLWKPDAQQRALDLLRQATQQSWKPFYCANRDCNGQPHLWPKDDRECESPFGHIWVDIAESGGVCKVCSVLGTVLDSWTFPHARKDQRPPKWSDPWTTLLLRGGRGSGKTRTGSEIINRLPNITSRIILVGATGPDLRETMVEGESGILATAPPGKKPTWEPSRKRLVWPNGAIGQGFSAEEPDRLRGPQSGAIWADEPSHWAMVEEAWDNMLFGLRLKSKGGLQPKIIATSTPKPNKWTKETVADPTTIDRVVSTYANVHNLADDFRRRIMSRFEGTRTGRQELYGELLDDVVGALWNYDIIHHEERAPLMERILVGVDPAGTANKRSDETGIIGMGVGGETLYTLADRSGKYSPSGWARATWDCVIDLTADGAVIEKNYGGDMVVRVLESEWKTNYQSKHGPMPRIIEVTSRRGKAIRAEPIVALYEKKMVFHAGERGQFEKLEDEMTSWVPNPE
;
A
#
# COMPACT_ATOMS: atom_id res chain seq x y z
N MET A 1 37.98 -20.67 23.44
CA MET A 1 37.20 -19.57 24.05
C MET A 1 37.99 -18.28 23.97
N SER A 2 38.59 -18.01 22.87
CA SER A 2 39.22 -16.72 22.54
C SER A 2 39.14 -16.61 21.05
N ASP A 3 38.32 -15.71 20.54
CA ASP A 3 38.29 -15.18 19.19
C ASP A 3 36.86 -14.81 18.75
N LEU A 4 36.27 -13.86 19.44
CA LEU A 4 35.09 -13.13 18.97
C LEU A 4 35.00 -11.77 19.74
N ALA A 5 36.10 -11.05 19.78
CA ALA A 5 36.11 -9.65 20.15
C ALA A 5 36.43 -8.84 18.91
N ALA A 6 35.74 -7.77 18.74
CA ALA A 6 35.83 -6.75 17.71
C ALA A 6 34.91 -6.95 16.49
N GLY A 7 33.85 -6.23 16.50
CA GLY A 7 32.99 -6.00 15.36
C GLY A 7 31.90 -4.98 15.68
N ASN A 8 32.32 -3.73 15.86
CA ASN A 8 31.42 -2.59 15.64
C ASN A 8 31.05 -2.59 14.15
N SER A 9 30.07 -3.39 13.72
CA SER A 9 29.64 -3.39 12.35
C SER A 9 28.20 -2.86 12.29
N SER A 10 28.11 -1.63 11.82
CA SER A 10 26.92 -1.08 11.16
C SER A 10 26.62 -1.83 9.82
N ASP A 11 27.12 -3.05 9.67
CA ASP A 11 26.96 -3.85 8.46
C ASP A 11 25.62 -4.58 8.49
N PRO A 12 24.70 -4.28 7.54
CA PRO A 12 23.45 -5.01 7.37
C PRO A 12 23.63 -6.49 7.04
N HIS A 13 24.82 -6.94 6.68
CA HIS A 13 25.15 -8.34 6.38
C HIS A 13 25.48 -9.20 7.60
N ALA A 14 25.60 -8.66 8.79
CA ALA A 14 25.86 -9.40 10.03
C ALA A 14 24.80 -10.49 10.33
N TYR A 15 23.62 -10.40 9.72
CA TYR A 15 22.56 -11.42 9.84
C TYR A 15 22.87 -12.77 9.21
N ARG A 16 23.87 -12.86 8.32
CA ARG A 16 24.25 -14.13 7.66
C ARG A 16 25.19 -15.02 8.47
N LEU A 17 25.68 -14.56 9.60
CA LEU A 17 26.69 -15.28 10.39
C LEU A 17 26.13 -16.06 11.57
N TRP A 18 24.82 -16.17 11.74
CA TRP A 18 24.26 -17.13 12.67
C TRP A 18 24.37 -18.52 12.06
N LYS A 19 25.31 -19.29 12.59
CA LYS A 19 25.44 -20.71 12.24
C LYS A 19 24.10 -21.41 12.53
N PRO A 20 23.68 -22.37 11.69
CA PRO A 20 22.46 -23.16 11.91
C PRO A 20 22.32 -23.72 13.33
N ASP A 21 23.44 -24.05 13.97
CA ASP A 21 23.50 -24.54 15.35
C ASP A 21 22.98 -23.54 16.40
N ALA A 22 23.12 -22.23 16.17
CA ALA A 22 22.67 -21.22 17.12
C ALA A 22 21.15 -21.03 17.04
N GLN A 23 20.58 -21.12 15.85
CA GLN A 23 19.12 -21.13 15.65
C GLN A 23 18.51 -22.40 16.23
N GLN A 24 19.13 -23.56 16.00
CA GLN A 24 18.66 -24.82 16.53
C GLN A 24 18.74 -24.83 18.07
N ARG A 25 19.82 -24.33 18.67
CA ARG A 25 19.95 -24.22 20.13
C ARG A 25 18.92 -23.25 20.71
N ALA A 26 18.59 -22.14 20.03
CA ALA A 26 17.53 -21.25 20.48
C ALA A 26 16.14 -21.91 20.41
N LEU A 27 15.88 -22.70 19.38
CA LEU A 27 14.65 -23.48 19.24
C LEU A 27 14.57 -24.61 20.28
N ASP A 28 15.67 -25.27 20.59
CA ASP A 28 15.72 -26.32 21.59
C ASP A 28 15.58 -25.79 23.01
N LEU A 29 16.14 -24.61 23.29
CA LEU A 29 15.89 -23.86 24.53
C LEU A 29 14.41 -23.42 24.66
N LEU A 30 13.80 -22.99 23.56
CA LEU A 30 12.36 -22.67 23.53
C LEU A 30 11.51 -23.93 23.74
N ARG A 31 11.88 -25.08 23.17
CA ARG A 31 11.19 -26.35 23.39
C ARG A 31 11.33 -26.84 24.82
N GLN A 32 12.52 -26.72 25.40
CA GLN A 32 12.77 -27.08 26.81
C GLN A 32 12.01 -26.13 27.77
N ALA A 33 11.96 -24.85 27.45
CA ALA A 33 11.21 -23.87 28.25
C ALA A 33 9.70 -24.11 28.21
N THR A 34 9.15 -24.67 27.13
CA THR A 34 7.72 -25.02 27.02
C THR A 34 7.35 -26.33 27.70
N GLN A 35 8.32 -27.13 28.15
CA GLN A 35 8.09 -28.45 28.78
C GLN A 35 8.37 -28.50 30.29
N GLN A 36 8.95 -27.44 30.87
CA GLN A 36 9.27 -27.42 32.32
C GLN A 36 8.76 -26.17 32.99
N SER A 37 8.29 -26.30 34.23
CA SER A 37 7.90 -25.21 35.12
C SER A 37 9.00 -24.16 35.22
N TRP A 38 8.67 -22.98 34.91
CA TRP A 38 9.40 -21.75 34.66
C TRP A 38 10.55 -21.42 35.62
N LYS A 39 11.72 -21.13 35.07
CA LYS A 39 12.87 -20.52 35.74
C LYS A 39 13.21 -19.16 35.16
N PRO A 40 13.90 -18.28 35.89
CA PRO A 40 14.16 -16.90 35.51
C PRO A 40 14.88 -16.79 34.17
N PHE A 41 14.54 -15.76 33.45
CA PHE A 41 14.85 -15.52 32.07
C PHE A 41 16.23 -14.92 31.85
N TYR A 42 16.91 -15.36 30.83
CA TYR A 42 18.16 -14.78 30.36
C TYR A 42 17.92 -14.10 29.00
N CYS A 43 18.39 -12.87 28.86
CA CYS A 43 18.48 -12.24 27.55
C CYS A 43 19.46 -13.06 26.70
N ALA A 44 19.02 -13.59 25.56
CA ALA A 44 19.88 -14.35 24.65
C ALA A 44 20.87 -13.44 23.89
N ASN A 45 20.82 -12.14 24.12
CA ASN A 45 21.70 -11.18 23.50
C ASN A 45 23.05 -11.13 24.26
N ARG A 46 24.16 -11.29 23.55
CA ARG A 46 25.53 -11.21 24.09
C ARG A 46 25.87 -9.85 24.67
N ASP A 47 25.21 -8.79 24.21
CA ASP A 47 25.45 -7.42 24.69
C ASP A 47 24.95 -7.19 26.14
N CYS A 48 24.14 -8.10 26.65
CA CYS A 48 23.69 -8.14 28.02
C CYS A 48 24.60 -8.96 28.96
N ASN A 49 25.81 -9.37 28.53
CA ASN A 49 26.79 -10.12 29.30
C ASN A 49 26.25 -11.38 29.98
N GLY A 50 25.19 -12.02 29.45
CA GLY A 50 24.62 -13.22 30.02
C GLY A 50 24.05 -13.09 31.44
N GLN A 51 23.90 -11.89 31.95
CA GLN A 51 23.31 -11.62 33.24
C GLN A 51 21.79 -11.86 33.19
N PRO A 52 21.20 -12.47 34.20
CA PRO A 52 19.75 -12.58 34.29
C PRO A 52 19.14 -11.20 34.45
N HIS A 53 18.37 -10.76 33.47
CA HIS A 53 17.58 -9.56 33.60
C HIS A 53 16.33 -9.88 34.41
N LEU A 54 16.37 -9.52 35.69
CA LEU A 54 15.17 -9.34 36.46
C LEU A 54 14.55 -8.03 36.00
N TRP A 55 13.71 -8.12 34.99
CA TRP A 55 12.97 -6.97 34.46
C TRP A 55 11.86 -6.58 35.40
N PRO A 56 11.65 -5.28 35.63
CA PRO A 56 12.53 -4.14 35.43
C PRO A 56 12.97 -3.57 36.77
N LYS A 57 14.21 -3.58 37.10
CA LYS A 57 14.66 -2.70 38.20
C LYS A 57 14.95 -1.28 37.72
N ASP A 58 15.19 -1.13 36.42
CA ASP A 58 15.50 0.16 35.84
C ASP A 58 14.73 0.28 34.53
N ASP A 59 14.03 1.38 34.31
CA ASP A 59 13.30 1.71 33.09
C ASP A 59 14.20 1.84 31.83
N ARG A 60 15.33 1.14 31.80
CA ARG A 60 16.24 1.15 30.67
C ARG A 60 15.70 0.27 29.54
N GLU A 61 15.40 0.87 28.42
CA GLU A 61 15.12 0.16 27.17
C GLU A 61 16.36 -0.66 26.80
N CYS A 62 16.17 -1.94 26.53
CA CYS A 62 17.24 -2.73 25.91
C CYS A 62 17.41 -2.24 24.47
N GLU A 63 18.52 -1.59 24.21
CA GLU A 63 18.87 -1.10 22.86
C GLU A 63 19.31 -2.21 21.90
N SER A 64 19.11 -3.48 22.27
CA SER A 64 19.46 -4.59 21.41
C SER A 64 18.71 -4.50 20.08
N PRO A 65 19.42 -4.52 18.94
CA PRO A 65 18.81 -4.56 17.62
C PRO A 65 17.99 -5.83 17.37
N PHE A 66 18.12 -6.85 18.24
CA PHE A 66 17.44 -8.13 18.11
C PHE A 66 16.18 -8.24 18.97
N GLY A 67 15.85 -7.23 19.79
CA GLY A 67 14.72 -7.27 20.71
C GLY A 67 14.90 -8.29 21.84
N HIS A 68 13.87 -8.48 22.65
CA HIS A 68 13.86 -9.44 23.74
C HIS A 68 13.13 -10.73 23.37
N ILE A 69 13.70 -11.87 23.76
CA ILE A 69 12.98 -13.14 23.77
C ILE A 69 12.26 -13.25 25.09
N TRP A 70 10.92 -13.15 25.06
CA TRP A 70 10.09 -13.30 26.25
C TRP A 70 9.56 -14.71 26.35
N VAL A 71 9.71 -15.27 27.52
CA VAL A 71 9.03 -16.48 27.97
C VAL A 71 8.14 -16.07 29.14
N ASP A 72 6.93 -16.53 29.15
CA ASP A 72 5.95 -16.17 30.15
C ASP A 72 6.38 -16.66 31.56
N ILE A 73 6.51 -15.77 32.52
CA ILE A 73 6.89 -16.08 33.90
C ILE A 73 5.62 -16.06 34.75
N ALA A 74 4.70 -16.99 34.48
CA ALA A 74 3.36 -16.94 35.07
C ALA A 74 3.32 -17.17 36.61
N GLU A 75 4.37 -17.74 37.21
CA GLU A 75 4.31 -18.18 38.60
C GLU A 75 5.27 -17.49 39.60
N SER A 76 6.19 -16.64 39.13
CA SER A 76 7.24 -16.08 40.02
C SER A 76 7.00 -14.65 40.49
N GLY A 77 5.87 -14.02 40.18
CA GLY A 77 5.55 -12.65 40.60
C GLY A 77 6.43 -11.54 40.03
N GLY A 78 7.36 -11.87 39.16
CA GLY A 78 8.30 -10.96 38.49
C GLY A 78 7.81 -10.49 37.12
N VAL A 79 6.56 -10.09 36.99
CA VAL A 79 6.03 -9.58 35.73
C VAL A 79 6.51 -8.16 35.55
N CYS A 80 7.20 -7.88 34.43
CA CYS A 80 7.50 -6.52 34.03
C CYS A 80 6.21 -5.70 33.94
N LYS A 81 6.07 -4.66 34.76
CA LYS A 81 4.89 -3.81 34.78
C LYS A 81 4.62 -3.14 33.44
N VAL A 82 5.66 -2.87 32.66
CA VAL A 82 5.57 -2.30 31.30
C VAL A 82 5.15 -3.37 30.28
N CYS A 83 5.57 -4.62 30.51
CA CYS A 83 5.29 -5.75 29.62
C CYS A 83 4.11 -6.60 30.10
N SER A 84 3.56 -6.37 31.29
CA SER A 84 2.64 -7.29 31.97
C SER A 84 1.36 -7.65 31.21
N VAL A 85 0.91 -6.79 30.32
CA VAL A 85 -0.30 -7.02 29.52
C VAL A 85 0.01 -6.99 28.04
N LEU A 86 1.06 -6.28 27.64
CA LEU A 86 1.33 -5.89 26.26
C LEU A 86 2.70 -6.32 25.75
N GLY A 87 3.71 -6.23 26.61
CA GLY A 87 5.09 -6.40 26.20
C GLY A 87 5.36 -7.77 25.61
N THR A 88 4.90 -8.82 26.27
CA THR A 88 5.06 -10.19 25.80
C THR A 88 4.46 -10.45 24.42
N VAL A 89 3.38 -9.74 24.09
CA VAL A 89 2.68 -9.94 22.81
C VAL A 89 3.32 -9.15 21.70
N LEU A 90 3.68 -7.90 21.96
CA LEU A 90 4.24 -7.01 20.94
C LEU A 90 5.75 -7.25 20.74
N ASP A 91 6.48 -7.50 21.84
CA ASP A 91 7.91 -7.74 21.79
C ASP A 91 8.28 -9.11 21.21
N SER A 92 7.43 -10.13 21.36
CA SER A 92 7.65 -11.42 20.72
C SER A 92 7.66 -11.35 19.20
N TRP A 93 6.91 -10.39 18.60
CA TRP A 93 6.94 -10.17 17.17
C TRP A 93 8.22 -9.47 16.71
N THR A 94 8.78 -8.59 17.53
CA THR A 94 9.98 -7.84 17.16
C THR A 94 11.18 -8.74 16.93
N PHE A 95 11.14 -9.97 17.43
CA PHE A 95 12.21 -10.92 17.24
C PHE A 95 11.78 -12.08 16.31
N PRO A 96 12.63 -12.49 15.34
CA PRO A 96 13.90 -11.88 14.90
C PRO A 96 13.75 -10.94 13.68
N HIS A 97 12.55 -10.62 13.24
CA HIS A 97 12.28 -10.15 11.88
C HIS A 97 11.73 -8.72 11.75
N ALA A 98 11.19 -8.13 12.82
CA ALA A 98 10.66 -6.78 12.74
C ALA A 98 11.75 -5.72 12.75
N ARG A 99 11.80 -4.91 11.71
CA ARG A 99 12.67 -3.73 11.66
C ARG A 99 12.17 -2.66 12.66
N LYS A 100 13.05 -1.73 13.03
CA LYS A 100 12.73 -0.64 13.97
C LYS A 100 11.51 0.20 13.49
N ASP A 101 11.41 0.44 12.21
CA ASP A 101 10.33 1.18 11.56
C ASP A 101 8.97 0.44 11.59
N GLN A 102 8.98 -0.88 11.73
CA GLN A 102 7.79 -1.73 11.81
C GLN A 102 7.26 -1.94 13.24
N ARG A 103 8.07 -1.65 14.27
CA ARG A 103 7.68 -1.89 15.66
C ARG A 103 6.60 -0.92 16.10
N PRO A 104 5.43 -1.38 16.59
CA PRO A 104 4.40 -0.47 17.08
C PRO A 104 4.88 0.26 18.34
N PRO A 105 4.37 1.47 18.62
CA PRO A 105 4.57 2.13 19.90
C PRO A 105 3.92 1.32 21.03
N LYS A 106 4.28 1.62 22.29
CA LYS A 106 3.63 0.97 23.44
C LYS A 106 2.12 1.23 23.41
N TRP A 107 1.33 0.20 23.64
CA TRP A 107 -0.14 0.34 23.61
C TRP A 107 -0.67 1.24 24.72
N SER A 108 0.08 1.40 25.79
CA SER A 108 -0.21 2.31 26.91
C SER A 108 0.01 3.78 26.59
N ASP A 109 0.76 4.09 25.54
CA ASP A 109 1.08 5.47 25.17
C ASP A 109 -0.15 6.20 24.62
N PRO A 110 -0.22 7.54 24.72
CA PRO A 110 -1.42 8.31 24.40
C PRO A 110 -1.58 8.60 22.91
N TRP A 111 -1.49 7.56 22.06
CA TRP A 111 -1.79 7.65 20.63
C TRP A 111 -3.12 6.97 20.32
N THR A 112 -3.75 7.35 19.23
CA THR A 112 -4.99 6.73 18.72
C THR A 112 -4.72 5.96 17.43
N THR A 113 -3.98 6.55 16.50
CA THR A 113 -3.70 5.98 15.20
C THR A 113 -2.20 5.74 15.01
N LEU A 114 -1.83 4.54 14.60
CA LEU A 114 -0.52 4.25 14.02
C LEU A 114 -0.67 4.21 12.51
N LEU A 115 -0.20 5.23 11.83
CA LEU A 115 -0.16 5.29 10.37
C LEU A 115 1.19 4.79 9.88
N LEU A 116 1.20 3.65 9.18
CA LEU A 116 2.37 3.08 8.52
C LEU A 116 2.31 3.43 7.04
N ARG A 117 2.99 4.51 6.67
CA ARG A 117 3.11 4.91 5.26
C ARG A 117 4.32 4.24 4.63
N GLY A 118 4.16 3.71 3.46
CA GLY A 118 5.30 3.10 2.77
C GLY A 118 4.96 2.64 1.38
N GLY A 119 6.00 2.44 0.57
CA GLY A 119 5.87 1.98 -0.79
C GLY A 119 5.50 0.50 -0.92
N ARG A 120 5.35 0.07 -2.15
CA ARG A 120 5.10 -1.35 -2.48
C ARG A 120 6.26 -2.22 -2.04
N GLY A 121 5.95 -3.34 -1.40
CA GLY A 121 6.97 -4.26 -0.89
C GLY A 121 7.71 -3.77 0.36
N SER A 122 7.34 -2.65 0.97
CA SER A 122 7.96 -2.17 2.22
C SER A 122 7.63 -3.02 3.45
N GLY A 123 6.61 -3.88 3.37
CA GLY A 123 6.18 -4.77 4.45
C GLY A 123 5.07 -4.19 5.33
N LYS A 124 4.29 -3.23 4.84
CA LYS A 124 3.14 -2.64 5.55
C LYS A 124 2.10 -3.68 5.97
N THR A 125 1.57 -4.45 5.01
CA THR A 125 0.56 -5.48 5.24
C THR A 125 1.08 -6.55 6.22
N ARG A 126 2.34 -6.98 6.07
CA ARG A 126 2.98 -7.90 7.02
C ARG A 126 3.00 -7.30 8.42
N THR A 127 3.32 -6.01 8.56
CA THR A 127 3.34 -5.33 9.85
C THR A 127 1.94 -5.27 10.47
N GLY A 128 0.93 -4.90 9.68
CA GLY A 128 -0.46 -4.88 10.11
C GLY A 128 -0.92 -6.25 10.63
N SER A 129 -0.73 -7.29 9.86
CA SER A 129 -1.14 -8.67 10.21
C SER A 129 -0.41 -9.20 11.46
N GLU A 130 0.88 -8.91 11.60
CA GLU A 130 1.66 -9.29 12.79
C GLU A 130 1.17 -8.59 14.06
N ILE A 131 0.82 -7.30 13.98
CA ILE A 131 0.22 -6.57 15.10
C ILE A 131 -1.13 -7.21 15.44
N ILE A 132 -2.00 -7.41 14.45
CA ILE A 132 -3.33 -7.98 14.64
C ILE A 132 -3.28 -9.36 15.29
N ASN A 133 -2.35 -10.23 14.91
CA ASN A 133 -2.22 -11.56 15.51
C ASN A 133 -1.88 -11.55 17.02
N ARG A 134 -1.41 -10.42 17.54
CA ARG A 134 -1.06 -10.27 18.95
C ARG A 134 -2.17 -9.63 19.78
N LEU A 135 -3.04 -8.85 19.15
CA LEU A 135 -4.11 -8.13 19.81
C LEU A 135 -5.19 -9.00 20.48
N PRO A 136 -5.47 -10.25 20.08
CA PRO A 136 -6.43 -11.12 20.78
C PRO A 136 -6.17 -11.33 22.27
N ASN A 137 -4.93 -11.18 22.70
CA ASN A 137 -4.60 -11.24 24.13
C ASN A 137 -4.99 -9.97 24.89
N ILE A 138 -5.18 -8.86 24.17
CA ILE A 138 -5.45 -7.52 24.70
C ILE A 138 -6.94 -7.19 24.58
N THR A 139 -7.50 -7.41 23.38
CA THR A 139 -8.90 -7.11 23.08
C THR A 139 -9.59 -8.32 22.47
N SER A 140 -10.87 -8.49 22.76
CA SER A 140 -11.69 -9.59 22.22
C SER A 140 -12.43 -9.20 20.92
N ARG A 141 -12.39 -7.93 20.54
CA ARG A 141 -13.09 -7.43 19.34
C ARG A 141 -12.16 -6.58 18.50
N ILE A 142 -11.90 -7.04 17.30
CA ILE A 142 -11.04 -6.41 16.31
C ILE A 142 -11.86 -6.20 15.03
N ILE A 143 -11.70 -5.05 14.41
CA ILE A 143 -12.28 -4.76 13.09
C ILE A 143 -11.15 -4.76 12.07
N LEU A 144 -11.40 -5.33 10.90
CA LEU A 144 -10.51 -5.36 9.75
C LEU A 144 -11.24 -4.67 8.61
N VAL A 145 -10.62 -3.66 7.99
CA VAL A 145 -11.23 -2.92 6.87
C VAL A 145 -10.27 -2.93 5.69
N GLY A 146 -10.66 -3.61 4.63
CA GLY A 146 -10.00 -3.55 3.33
C GLY A 146 -10.70 -2.56 2.40
N ALA A 147 -10.03 -2.13 1.34
CA ALA A 147 -10.64 -1.26 0.34
C ALA A 147 -11.89 -1.94 -0.25
N THR A 148 -11.76 -3.20 -0.64
CA THR A 148 -12.84 -4.03 -1.20
C THR A 148 -12.99 -5.34 -0.42
N GLY A 149 -14.04 -6.11 -0.73
CA GLY A 149 -14.21 -7.44 -0.19
C GLY A 149 -13.09 -8.42 -0.57
N PRO A 150 -12.65 -8.48 -1.83
CA PRO A 150 -11.45 -9.20 -2.26
C PRO A 150 -10.18 -8.79 -1.50
N ASP A 151 -9.88 -7.49 -1.37
CA ASP A 151 -8.69 -7.01 -0.65
C ASP A 151 -8.67 -7.51 0.81
N LEU A 152 -9.81 -7.42 1.48
CA LEU A 152 -9.96 -7.96 2.83
C LEU A 152 -9.59 -9.44 2.88
N ARG A 153 -10.11 -10.24 1.94
CA ARG A 153 -9.91 -11.68 1.94
C ARG A 153 -8.52 -12.06 1.48
N GLU A 154 -8.15 -11.64 0.27
CA GLU A 154 -6.97 -12.13 -0.44
C GLU A 154 -5.67 -11.47 0.04
N THR A 155 -5.74 -10.23 0.53
CA THR A 155 -4.57 -9.51 1.02
C THR A 155 -4.44 -9.59 2.54
N MET A 156 -5.48 -9.16 3.28
CA MET A 156 -5.37 -9.04 4.74
C MET A 156 -5.48 -10.37 5.47
N VAL A 157 -6.29 -11.31 4.99
CA VAL A 157 -6.57 -12.58 5.68
C VAL A 157 -5.75 -13.73 5.11
N GLU A 158 -5.96 -14.10 3.84
CA GLU A 158 -5.44 -15.31 3.21
C GLU A 158 -4.08 -15.10 2.52
N GLY A 159 -3.67 -13.86 2.22
CA GLY A 159 -2.44 -13.53 1.51
C GLY A 159 -1.16 -13.99 2.21
N GLU A 160 -0.05 -14.03 1.49
CA GLU A 160 1.27 -14.46 2.00
C GLU A 160 1.76 -13.63 3.20
N SER A 161 1.39 -12.36 3.26
CA SER A 161 1.63 -11.45 4.37
C SER A 161 0.40 -11.25 5.27
N GLY A 162 -0.67 -11.99 5.02
CA GLY A 162 -1.94 -11.88 5.72
C GLY A 162 -1.96 -12.54 7.10
N ILE A 163 -3.08 -12.40 7.79
CA ILE A 163 -3.24 -12.84 9.19
C ILE A 163 -3.03 -14.35 9.34
N LEU A 164 -3.53 -15.16 8.41
CA LEU A 164 -3.41 -16.63 8.49
C LEU A 164 -1.97 -17.13 8.27
N ALA A 165 -1.21 -16.44 7.42
CA ALA A 165 0.18 -16.77 7.12
C ALA A 165 1.14 -16.30 8.22
N THR A 166 0.82 -15.21 8.91
CA THR A 166 1.68 -14.60 9.95
C THR A 166 1.34 -15.06 11.37
N ALA A 167 0.28 -15.85 11.52
CA ALA A 167 -0.16 -16.31 12.84
C ALA A 167 0.91 -17.18 13.53
N PRO A 168 1.24 -16.91 14.79
CA PRO A 168 2.18 -17.73 15.55
C PRO A 168 1.67 -19.17 15.69
N PRO A 169 2.58 -20.17 15.79
CA PRO A 169 2.20 -21.55 16.04
C PRO A 169 1.25 -21.69 17.24
N GLY A 170 0.16 -22.44 17.07
CA GLY A 170 -0.86 -22.66 18.10
C GLY A 170 -1.80 -21.47 18.35
N LYS A 171 -1.62 -20.34 17.67
CA LYS A 171 -2.48 -19.14 17.79
C LYS A 171 -3.18 -18.75 16.49
N LYS A 172 -3.10 -19.61 15.49
CA LYS A 172 -3.72 -19.36 14.18
C LYS A 172 -5.24 -19.28 14.32
N PRO A 173 -5.87 -18.18 13.85
CA PRO A 173 -7.32 -18.07 13.87
C PRO A 173 -7.98 -18.96 12.81
N THR A 174 -9.24 -19.30 13.04
CA THR A 174 -10.11 -19.91 12.04
C THR A 174 -10.79 -18.80 11.22
N TRP A 175 -10.71 -18.89 9.92
CA TRP A 175 -11.41 -17.99 9.01
C TRP A 175 -12.78 -18.55 8.63
N GLU A 176 -13.83 -17.77 8.79
CA GLU A 176 -15.21 -18.06 8.38
C GLU A 176 -15.59 -17.11 7.22
N PRO A 177 -15.35 -17.50 5.95
CA PRO A 177 -15.52 -16.62 4.79
C PRO A 177 -16.92 -16.04 4.64
N SER A 178 -17.96 -16.86 4.84
CA SER A 178 -19.37 -16.45 4.72
C SER A 178 -19.78 -15.36 5.71
N ARG A 179 -19.09 -15.28 6.83
CA ARG A 179 -19.30 -14.27 7.90
C ARG A 179 -18.25 -13.17 7.87
N LYS A 180 -17.30 -13.24 6.98
CA LYS A 180 -16.10 -12.37 6.96
C LYS A 180 -15.47 -12.26 8.36
N ARG A 181 -15.28 -13.41 9.05
CA ARG A 181 -14.91 -13.43 10.46
C ARG A 181 -13.71 -14.33 10.76
N LEU A 182 -12.77 -13.82 11.56
CA LEU A 182 -11.69 -14.57 12.17
C LEU A 182 -12.04 -14.89 13.62
N VAL A 183 -11.77 -16.12 14.06
CA VAL A 183 -11.96 -16.55 15.45
C VAL A 183 -10.63 -17.12 15.94
N TRP A 184 -10.00 -16.44 16.90
CA TRP A 184 -8.77 -16.92 17.53
C TRP A 184 -9.06 -18.01 18.59
N PRO A 185 -8.07 -18.86 18.90
CA PRO A 185 -8.25 -19.95 19.88
C PRO A 185 -8.72 -19.49 21.28
N ASN A 186 -8.43 -18.24 21.64
CA ASN A 186 -8.88 -17.64 22.91
C ASN A 186 -10.29 -17.01 22.86
N GLY A 187 -11.02 -17.19 21.76
CA GLY A 187 -12.37 -16.67 21.54
C GLY A 187 -12.44 -15.21 21.09
N ALA A 188 -11.33 -14.54 20.87
CA ALA A 188 -11.34 -13.21 20.26
C ALA A 188 -11.83 -13.27 18.82
N ILE A 189 -12.52 -12.21 18.38
CA ILE A 189 -13.15 -12.14 17.06
C ILE A 189 -12.57 -10.96 16.29
N GLY A 190 -12.17 -11.21 15.05
CA GLY A 190 -11.87 -10.23 14.03
C GLY A 190 -13.00 -10.18 13.01
N GLN A 191 -13.72 -9.08 12.90
CA GLN A 191 -14.79 -8.90 11.93
C GLN A 191 -14.31 -8.08 10.76
N GLY A 192 -14.46 -8.61 9.54
CA GLY A 192 -14.04 -7.97 8.30
C GLY A 192 -15.15 -7.14 7.65
N PHE A 193 -14.77 -6.00 7.08
CA PHE A 193 -15.62 -5.06 6.34
C PHE A 193 -14.91 -4.57 5.09
N SER A 194 -15.70 -4.12 4.11
CA SER A 194 -15.22 -3.37 2.95
C SER A 194 -15.48 -1.88 3.16
N ALA A 195 -14.54 -1.04 2.77
CA ALA A 195 -14.71 0.40 2.78
C ALA A 195 -15.71 0.91 1.72
N GLU A 196 -16.09 0.06 0.75
CA GLU A 196 -17.17 0.33 -0.21
C GLU A 196 -18.55 0.41 0.44
N GLU A 197 -18.71 -0.14 1.66
CA GLU A 197 -19.96 -0.16 2.40
C GLU A 197 -19.78 0.59 3.75
N PRO A 198 -19.56 1.92 3.75
CA PRO A 198 -19.24 2.70 4.95
C PRO A 198 -20.28 2.57 6.07
N ASP A 199 -21.55 2.49 5.71
CA ASP A 199 -22.66 2.36 6.69
C ASP A 199 -22.55 1.12 7.56
N ARG A 200 -21.96 0.04 7.06
CA ARG A 200 -21.77 -1.20 7.83
C ARG A 200 -20.72 -1.04 8.95
N LEU A 201 -19.87 -0.03 8.86
CA LEU A 201 -18.87 0.28 9.88
C LEU A 201 -19.44 1.01 11.10
N ARG A 202 -20.64 1.57 10.99
CA ARG A 202 -21.27 2.40 12.03
C ARG A 202 -21.72 1.61 13.27
N GLY A 203 -22.11 0.35 13.14
CA GLY A 203 -22.68 -0.46 14.22
C GLY A 203 -21.67 -1.18 15.12
N PRO A 204 -20.65 -1.81 14.55
CA PRO A 204 -19.72 -2.66 15.29
C PRO A 204 -18.88 -1.90 16.31
N GLN A 205 -18.65 -2.54 17.49
CA GLN A 205 -17.77 -1.99 18.52
C GLN A 205 -16.46 -2.78 18.55
N SER A 206 -15.34 -2.08 18.71
CA SER A 206 -14.02 -2.70 18.74
C SER A 206 -13.07 -2.03 19.73
N GLY A 207 -12.06 -2.80 20.16
CA GLY A 207 -10.91 -2.31 20.91
C GLY A 207 -9.68 -2.10 20.02
N ALA A 208 -9.73 -2.55 18.77
CA ALA A 208 -8.71 -2.31 17.77
C ALA A 208 -9.29 -2.38 16.35
N ILE A 209 -8.74 -1.59 15.45
CA ILE A 209 -9.07 -1.59 14.02
C ILE A 209 -7.78 -1.69 13.21
N TRP A 210 -7.78 -2.48 12.15
CA TRP A 210 -6.79 -2.42 11.09
C TRP A 210 -7.45 -1.98 9.80
N ALA A 211 -7.04 -0.81 9.31
CA ALA A 211 -7.43 -0.22 8.04
C ALA A 211 -6.29 -0.40 7.04
N ASP A 212 -6.51 -1.18 5.97
CA ASP A 212 -5.50 -1.40 4.94
C ASP A 212 -5.77 -0.54 3.73
N GLU A 213 -4.76 0.21 3.31
CA GLU A 213 -4.73 1.14 2.19
C GLU A 213 -5.84 2.23 2.20
N PRO A 214 -6.12 2.91 3.34
CA PRO A 214 -7.20 3.91 3.40
C PRO A 214 -6.98 5.12 2.47
N SER A 215 -5.75 5.52 2.15
CA SER A 215 -5.50 6.58 1.15
C SER A 215 -6.09 6.28 -0.24
N HIS A 216 -6.52 5.03 -0.47
CA HIS A 216 -7.06 4.58 -1.74
C HIS A 216 -8.54 4.20 -1.68
N TRP A 217 -9.22 4.43 -0.54
CA TRP A 217 -10.64 4.15 -0.45
C TRP A 217 -11.45 5.24 -1.16
N ALA A 218 -12.45 4.82 -1.93
CA ALA A 218 -13.30 5.75 -2.67
C ALA A 218 -14.12 6.69 -1.75
N MET A 219 -14.52 6.19 -0.58
CA MET A 219 -15.31 6.92 0.43
C MET A 219 -14.57 6.95 1.76
N VAL A 220 -13.30 7.41 1.74
CA VAL A 220 -12.42 7.29 2.90
C VAL A 220 -12.91 8.08 4.11
N GLU A 221 -13.38 9.32 3.92
CA GLU A 221 -13.84 10.16 5.02
C GLU A 221 -15.03 9.51 5.75
N GLU A 222 -16.04 9.07 5.00
CA GLU A 222 -17.22 8.45 5.58
C GLU A 222 -16.90 7.11 6.27
N ALA A 223 -16.10 6.27 5.63
CA ALA A 223 -15.68 5.00 6.19
C ALA A 223 -14.84 5.20 7.46
N TRP A 224 -13.94 6.19 7.44
CA TRP A 224 -13.09 6.53 8.58
C TRP A 224 -13.89 7.03 9.77
N ASP A 225 -14.80 7.97 9.56
CA ASP A 225 -15.67 8.51 10.60
C ASP A 225 -16.55 7.42 11.23
N ASN A 226 -17.13 6.55 10.39
CA ASN A 226 -17.95 5.44 10.87
C ASN A 226 -17.15 4.42 11.70
N MET A 227 -15.88 4.17 11.34
CA MET A 227 -14.97 3.35 12.16
C MET A 227 -14.66 3.98 13.52
N LEU A 228 -14.43 5.30 13.56
CA LEU A 228 -14.16 6.02 14.80
C LEU A 228 -15.31 5.90 15.79
N PHE A 229 -16.56 5.95 15.37
CA PHE A 229 -17.72 5.70 16.23
C PHE A 229 -17.73 4.29 16.83
N GLY A 230 -17.20 3.30 16.11
CA GLY A 230 -17.06 1.92 16.57
C GLY A 230 -15.89 1.69 17.53
N LEU A 231 -14.88 2.56 17.53
CA LEU A 231 -13.64 2.42 18.28
C LEU A 231 -13.81 2.85 19.76
N ARG A 232 -14.51 2.08 20.55
CA ARG A 232 -14.92 2.49 21.91
C ARG A 232 -14.76 1.43 23.01
N LEU A 233 -14.34 0.22 22.68
CA LEU A 233 -14.16 -0.82 23.68
C LEU A 233 -12.77 -0.68 24.32
N LYS A 234 -12.74 -0.47 25.62
CA LYS A 234 -11.49 -0.56 26.38
C LYS A 234 -10.97 -1.99 26.35
N SER A 235 -9.69 -2.13 26.11
CA SER A 235 -8.98 -3.40 26.15
C SER A 235 -8.66 -3.82 27.59
N LYS A 236 -8.10 -5.03 27.76
CA LYS A 236 -7.67 -5.52 29.08
C LYS A 236 -6.78 -4.49 29.78
N GLY A 237 -6.93 -4.35 31.10
CA GLY A 237 -6.18 -3.36 31.86
C GLY A 237 -6.62 -1.90 31.65
N GLY A 238 -7.79 -1.67 31.04
CA GLY A 238 -8.32 -0.32 30.81
C GLY A 238 -7.67 0.44 29.66
N LEU A 239 -6.90 -0.24 28.81
CA LEU A 239 -6.18 0.35 27.70
C LEU A 239 -7.15 0.92 26.66
N GLN A 240 -6.79 2.08 26.13
CA GLN A 240 -7.60 2.75 25.10
C GLN A 240 -7.57 2.00 23.77
N PRO A 241 -8.67 2.03 23.03
CA PRO A 241 -8.72 1.42 21.69
C PRO A 241 -7.80 2.15 20.71
N LYS A 242 -7.32 1.44 19.68
CA LYS A 242 -6.31 1.93 18.71
C LYS A 242 -6.66 1.57 17.28
N ILE A 243 -6.17 2.37 16.35
CA ILE A 243 -6.21 2.10 14.91
C ILE A 243 -4.79 1.83 14.41
N ILE A 244 -4.66 0.81 13.59
CA ILE A 244 -3.50 0.56 12.75
C ILE A 244 -3.91 0.84 11.32
N ALA A 245 -3.32 1.84 10.69
CA ALA A 245 -3.53 2.16 9.29
C ALA A 245 -2.26 1.85 8.48
N THR A 246 -2.39 1.03 7.47
CA THR A 246 -1.29 0.68 6.56
C THR A 246 -1.60 1.24 5.19
N SER A 247 -0.80 2.17 4.65
CA SER A 247 -1.14 2.83 3.38
C SER A 247 0.09 3.21 2.55
N THR A 248 -0.06 3.08 1.25
CA THR A 248 0.79 3.80 0.31
C THR A 248 0.28 5.25 0.27
N PRO A 249 1.12 6.25 0.58
CA PRO A 249 0.64 7.60 0.75
C PRO A 249 0.14 8.19 -0.58
N LYS A 250 -1.07 8.78 -0.54
CA LYS A 250 -1.56 9.72 -1.54
C LYS A 250 -1.79 11.05 -0.83
N PRO A 251 -1.51 12.19 -1.46
CA PRO A 251 -1.65 13.51 -0.83
C PRO A 251 -3.10 14.01 -0.80
N ASN A 252 -4.07 13.10 -0.59
CA ASN A 252 -5.48 13.44 -0.43
C ASN A 252 -5.76 14.03 0.97
N LYS A 253 -6.95 14.59 1.12
CA LYS A 253 -7.42 15.26 2.35
C LYS A 253 -7.27 14.36 3.57
N TRP A 254 -7.77 13.11 3.50
CA TRP A 254 -7.68 12.15 4.60
C TRP A 254 -6.23 11.92 5.08
N THR A 255 -5.29 11.71 4.16
CA THR A 255 -3.88 11.49 4.51
C THR A 255 -3.28 12.71 5.20
N LYS A 256 -3.54 13.93 4.66
CA LYS A 256 -3.03 15.18 5.23
C LYS A 256 -3.58 15.41 6.63
N GLU A 257 -4.88 15.24 6.84
CA GLU A 257 -5.53 15.40 8.15
C GLU A 257 -5.05 14.34 9.15
N THR A 258 -4.92 13.08 8.72
CA THR A 258 -4.45 12.00 9.61
C THR A 258 -2.99 12.20 10.03
N VAL A 259 -2.11 12.64 9.13
CA VAL A 259 -0.72 12.97 9.46
C VAL A 259 -0.63 14.17 10.40
N ALA A 260 -1.51 15.16 10.25
CA ALA A 260 -1.54 16.37 11.08
C ALA A 260 -2.18 16.13 12.47
N ASP A 261 -2.92 15.04 12.67
CA ASP A 261 -3.55 14.73 13.96
C ASP A 261 -2.48 14.44 15.04
N PRO A 262 -2.46 15.20 16.16
CA PRO A 262 -1.46 15.03 17.22
C PRO A 262 -1.53 13.67 17.95
N THR A 263 -2.61 12.93 17.80
CA THR A 263 -2.76 11.56 18.34
C THR A 263 -2.33 10.49 17.34
N THR A 264 -1.93 10.87 16.14
CA THR A 264 -1.39 9.96 15.13
C THR A 264 0.12 9.83 15.24
N ILE A 265 0.60 8.60 15.28
CA ILE A 265 2.01 8.29 15.09
C ILE A 265 2.21 7.92 13.63
N ASP A 266 2.78 8.85 12.88
CA ASP A 266 3.13 8.66 11.48
C ASP A 266 4.51 8.03 11.34
N ARG A 267 4.59 6.90 10.64
CA ARG A 267 5.84 6.19 10.35
C ARG A 267 5.99 5.88 8.89
N VAL A 268 7.13 6.26 8.36
CA VAL A 268 7.51 5.93 6.99
C VAL A 268 8.28 4.62 6.97
N VAL A 269 7.83 3.68 6.14
CA VAL A 269 8.41 2.35 5.96
C VAL A 269 8.89 2.23 4.51
N SER A 270 10.19 2.40 4.29
CA SER A 270 10.76 2.37 2.94
C SER A 270 10.82 0.96 2.35
N THR A 271 10.58 0.85 1.05
CA THR A 271 10.82 -0.38 0.27
C THR A 271 12.28 -0.79 0.31
N TYR A 272 13.20 0.18 0.32
CA TYR A 272 14.63 -0.08 0.44
C TYR A 272 15.02 -0.75 1.75
N ALA A 273 14.35 -0.42 2.85
CA ALA A 273 14.57 -1.08 4.13
C ALA A 273 14.16 -2.57 4.10
N ASN A 274 13.33 -2.98 3.13
CA ASN A 274 12.86 -4.36 2.94
C ASN A 274 13.49 -5.07 1.74
N VAL A 275 14.44 -4.44 1.06
CA VAL A 275 15.01 -4.89 -0.21
C VAL A 275 15.52 -6.33 -0.19
N HIS A 276 16.02 -6.80 0.94
CA HIS A 276 16.53 -8.16 1.11
C HIS A 276 15.46 -9.26 1.06
N ASN A 277 14.20 -8.89 1.29
CA ASN A 277 13.06 -9.82 1.24
C ASN A 277 12.32 -9.76 -0.11
N LEU A 278 12.76 -8.92 -1.03
CA LEU A 278 12.15 -8.75 -2.35
C LEU A 278 12.92 -9.53 -3.41
N ALA A 279 12.19 -10.10 -4.37
CA ALA A 279 12.79 -10.80 -5.50
C ALA A 279 13.75 -9.89 -6.28
N ASP A 280 14.88 -10.43 -6.74
CA ASP A 280 15.91 -9.66 -7.46
C ASP A 280 15.40 -8.99 -8.73
N ASP A 281 14.47 -9.66 -9.44
CA ASP A 281 13.86 -9.11 -10.65
C ASP A 281 12.92 -7.93 -10.35
N PHE A 282 12.11 -8.02 -9.29
CA PHE A 282 11.28 -6.92 -8.82
C PHE A 282 12.16 -5.72 -8.48
N ARG A 283 13.22 -5.96 -7.72
CA ARG A 283 14.21 -4.95 -7.31
C ARG A 283 14.78 -4.23 -8.53
N ARG A 284 15.32 -4.97 -9.50
CA ARG A 284 15.93 -4.40 -10.71
C ARG A 284 14.94 -3.58 -11.53
N ARG A 285 13.74 -4.11 -11.78
CA ARG A 285 12.72 -3.46 -12.59
C ARG A 285 12.18 -2.20 -11.95
N ILE A 286 11.84 -2.27 -10.66
CA ILE A 286 11.22 -1.15 -9.95
C ILE A 286 12.23 -0.04 -9.68
N MET A 287 13.44 -0.38 -9.20
CA MET A 287 14.46 0.65 -8.96
C MET A 287 14.88 1.33 -10.27
N SER A 288 15.16 0.57 -11.34
CA SER A 288 15.57 1.18 -12.61
C SER A 288 14.49 2.06 -13.25
N ARG A 289 13.21 1.77 -13.00
CA ARG A 289 12.09 2.50 -13.60
C ARG A 289 11.69 3.74 -12.81
N PHE A 290 11.72 3.68 -11.49
CA PHE A 290 11.14 4.69 -10.62
C PHE A 290 12.15 5.48 -9.80
N GLU A 291 13.42 5.03 -9.70
CA GLU A 291 14.46 5.76 -8.98
C GLU A 291 14.65 7.18 -9.55
N GLY A 292 14.64 8.17 -8.67
CA GLY A 292 14.76 9.58 -9.06
C GLY A 292 13.48 10.23 -9.61
N THR A 293 12.38 9.48 -9.71
CA THR A 293 11.08 10.03 -10.13
C THR A 293 10.23 10.45 -8.93
N ARG A 294 9.20 11.29 -9.16
CA ARG A 294 8.21 11.65 -8.14
C ARG A 294 7.47 10.40 -7.64
N THR A 295 6.97 9.57 -8.54
CA THR A 295 6.35 8.28 -8.23
C THR A 295 7.27 7.39 -7.40
N GLY A 296 8.57 7.34 -7.73
CA GLY A 296 9.55 6.60 -6.94
C GLY A 296 9.70 7.10 -5.52
N ARG A 297 9.63 8.41 -5.29
CA ARG A 297 9.62 8.98 -3.93
C ARG A 297 8.42 8.51 -3.12
N GLN A 298 7.23 8.48 -3.72
CA GLN A 298 6.02 8.00 -3.09
C GLN A 298 6.04 6.47 -2.92
N GLU A 299 6.30 5.73 -4.01
CA GLU A 299 6.17 4.27 -4.06
C GLU A 299 7.34 3.50 -3.44
N LEU A 300 8.55 4.07 -3.39
CA LEU A 300 9.73 3.41 -2.82
C LEU A 300 10.10 3.94 -1.43
N TYR A 301 9.95 5.25 -1.22
CA TYR A 301 10.33 5.86 0.06
C TYR A 301 9.14 6.11 0.98
N GLY A 302 7.88 6.03 0.47
CA GLY A 302 6.69 6.30 1.26
C GLY A 302 6.53 7.78 1.62
N GLU A 303 7.12 8.68 0.82
CA GLU A 303 7.01 10.11 1.03
C GLU A 303 5.61 10.60 0.70
N LEU A 304 5.07 11.47 1.53
CA LEU A 304 3.87 12.23 1.21
C LEU A 304 4.30 13.47 0.42
N LEU A 305 3.99 13.47 -0.85
CA LEU A 305 4.33 14.58 -1.73
C LEU A 305 3.17 15.58 -1.73
N ASP A 306 3.44 16.82 -1.40
CA ASP A 306 2.44 17.88 -1.47
C ASP A 306 1.93 18.09 -2.91
N ASP A 307 0.69 18.57 -3.04
CA ASP A 307 0.16 18.99 -4.32
C ASP A 307 1.07 20.07 -4.93
N VAL A 308 1.24 20.01 -6.24
CA VAL A 308 2.07 20.98 -6.95
C VAL A 308 1.30 22.29 -7.01
N VAL A 309 1.84 23.33 -6.40
CA VAL A 309 1.23 24.67 -6.46
C VAL A 309 1.11 25.12 -7.92
N GLY A 310 -0.11 25.45 -8.33
CA GLY A 310 -0.40 25.85 -9.71
C GLY A 310 -0.73 24.70 -10.66
N ALA A 311 -0.70 23.44 -10.23
CA ALA A 311 -1.26 22.34 -11.01
C ALA A 311 -2.79 22.50 -11.14
N LEU A 312 -3.32 22.12 -12.31
CA LEU A 312 -4.76 22.19 -12.55
C LEU A 312 -5.52 21.05 -11.90
N TRP A 313 -4.94 19.87 -11.80
CA TRP A 313 -5.51 18.72 -11.11
C TRP A 313 -4.85 18.48 -9.77
N ASN A 314 -5.62 17.96 -8.84
CA ASN A 314 -5.16 17.33 -7.61
C ASN A 314 -5.85 15.98 -7.44
N TYR A 315 -5.37 15.14 -6.52
CA TYR A 315 -5.93 13.80 -6.33
C TYR A 315 -7.36 13.81 -5.80
N ASP A 316 -7.82 14.90 -5.16
CA ASP A 316 -9.16 14.98 -4.56
C ASP A 316 -10.28 15.07 -5.61
N ILE A 317 -9.96 15.58 -6.80
CA ILE A 317 -10.93 15.69 -7.91
C ILE A 317 -10.87 14.49 -8.89
N ILE A 318 -9.91 13.56 -8.73
CA ILE A 318 -9.80 12.36 -9.56
C ILE A 318 -10.61 11.24 -8.91
N HIS A 319 -11.68 10.82 -9.57
CA HIS A 319 -12.58 9.79 -9.07
C HIS A 319 -12.35 8.46 -9.78
N HIS A 320 -12.53 7.35 -9.04
CA HIS A 320 -12.27 5.99 -9.55
C HIS A 320 -13.53 5.14 -9.47
N GLU A 321 -13.67 4.25 -10.45
CA GLU A 321 -14.64 3.15 -10.42
C GLU A 321 -13.93 1.85 -10.82
N GLU A 322 -14.31 0.73 -10.20
CA GLU A 322 -13.72 -0.57 -10.55
C GLU A 322 -14.08 -1.02 -11.97
N ARG A 323 -15.29 -0.66 -12.41
CA ARG A 323 -15.83 -1.05 -13.71
C ARG A 323 -16.61 0.08 -14.31
N ALA A 324 -16.32 0.33 -15.57
CA ALA A 324 -17.15 1.22 -16.36
C ALA A 324 -18.54 0.59 -16.64
N PRO A 325 -19.61 1.37 -16.66
CA PRO A 325 -20.90 0.92 -17.15
C PRO A 325 -20.85 0.62 -18.67
N LEU A 326 -21.99 0.22 -19.25
CA LEU A 326 -22.06 0.07 -20.70
C LEU A 326 -21.82 1.44 -21.35
N MET A 327 -20.85 1.51 -22.25
CA MET A 327 -20.48 2.73 -22.97
C MET A 327 -21.34 2.91 -24.22
N GLU A 328 -21.83 4.12 -24.44
CA GLU A 328 -22.52 4.51 -25.67
C GLU A 328 -21.54 4.72 -26.80
N ARG A 329 -20.33 5.16 -26.48
CA ARG A 329 -19.25 5.43 -27.41
C ARG A 329 -17.90 5.33 -26.74
N ILE A 330 -16.93 4.74 -27.42
CA ILE A 330 -15.53 4.68 -26.97
C ILE A 330 -14.61 5.22 -28.08
N LEU A 331 -13.70 6.09 -27.70
CA LEU A 331 -12.69 6.65 -28.61
C LEU A 331 -11.30 6.57 -27.98
N VAL A 332 -10.28 6.39 -28.78
CA VAL A 332 -8.87 6.42 -28.36
C VAL A 332 -8.23 7.72 -28.83
N GLY A 333 -7.93 8.60 -27.89
CA GLY A 333 -7.19 9.84 -28.16
C GLY A 333 -5.70 9.59 -28.28
N VAL A 334 -5.07 10.20 -29.29
CA VAL A 334 -3.63 10.05 -29.57
C VAL A 334 -2.97 11.41 -29.77
N ASP A 335 -1.94 11.70 -28.97
CA ASP A 335 -1.05 12.86 -29.11
C ASP A 335 0.38 12.35 -29.38
N PRO A 336 0.79 12.20 -30.65
CA PRO A 336 2.09 11.62 -30.99
C PRO A 336 3.24 12.56 -30.66
N ALA A 337 4.30 12.02 -30.01
CA ALA A 337 5.54 12.76 -29.80
C ALA A 337 6.26 13.07 -31.13
N GLY A 338 6.72 14.31 -31.28
CA GLY A 338 7.33 14.77 -32.52
C GLY A 338 8.68 14.13 -32.90
N THR A 339 9.39 13.48 -31.95
CA THR A 339 10.69 12.84 -32.17
C THR A 339 10.88 11.63 -31.27
N ALA A 340 11.58 10.59 -31.78
CA ALA A 340 11.86 9.35 -31.03
C ALA A 340 13.18 9.35 -30.24
N ASN A 341 13.70 10.50 -29.83
CA ASN A 341 14.98 10.62 -29.11
C ASN A 341 14.81 10.34 -27.61
N LYS A 342 15.90 9.92 -26.92
CA LYS A 342 15.91 9.66 -25.46
C LYS A 342 15.41 10.84 -24.60
N ARG A 343 15.38 12.05 -25.13
CA ARG A 343 14.90 13.30 -24.50
C ARG A 343 13.53 13.75 -25.03
N SER A 344 12.86 12.96 -25.89
CA SER A 344 11.54 13.32 -26.42
C SER A 344 10.45 13.07 -25.38
N ASP A 345 9.36 13.84 -25.52
CA ASP A 345 8.11 13.60 -24.81
C ASP A 345 7.55 12.22 -25.14
N GLU A 346 6.69 11.71 -24.28
CA GLU A 346 5.97 10.47 -24.53
C GLU A 346 4.81 10.70 -25.48
N THR A 347 4.44 9.70 -26.25
CA THR A 347 3.19 9.70 -27.03
C THR A 347 2.05 9.41 -26.05
N GLY A 348 1.07 10.31 -25.98
CA GLY A 348 -0.16 10.11 -25.21
C GLY A 348 -1.14 9.21 -25.99
N ILE A 349 -1.61 8.12 -25.37
CA ILE A 349 -2.64 7.23 -25.93
C ILE A 349 -3.64 6.89 -24.83
N ILE A 350 -4.81 7.51 -24.86
CA ILE A 350 -5.83 7.37 -23.82
C ILE A 350 -7.14 6.87 -24.44
N GLY A 351 -7.66 5.75 -23.92
CA GLY A 351 -8.99 5.25 -24.25
C GLY A 351 -10.04 5.87 -23.32
N MET A 352 -11.07 6.50 -23.92
CA MET A 352 -12.16 7.12 -23.18
C MET A 352 -13.52 6.69 -23.71
N GLY A 353 -14.46 6.48 -22.78
CA GLY A 353 -15.85 6.17 -23.11
C GLY A 353 -16.83 7.18 -22.53
N VAL A 354 -18.02 7.24 -23.10
CA VAL A 354 -19.15 7.99 -22.57
C VAL A 354 -20.29 7.03 -22.23
N GLY A 355 -20.83 7.17 -21.02
CA GLY A 355 -22.01 6.45 -20.53
C GLY A 355 -22.96 7.45 -19.88
N GLY A 356 -24.09 7.75 -20.56
CA GLY A 356 -24.98 8.84 -20.16
C GLY A 356 -24.30 10.20 -20.25
N GLU A 357 -24.29 10.95 -19.16
CA GLU A 357 -23.64 12.26 -19.06
C GLU A 357 -22.21 12.17 -18.50
N THR A 358 -21.71 10.97 -18.24
CA THR A 358 -20.44 10.73 -17.57
C THR A 358 -19.36 10.20 -18.54
N LEU A 359 -18.14 10.66 -18.38
CA LEU A 359 -16.97 10.23 -19.12
C LEU A 359 -16.15 9.23 -18.28
N TYR A 360 -15.56 8.25 -18.94
CA TYR A 360 -14.74 7.23 -18.31
C TYR A 360 -13.40 7.10 -19.01
N THR A 361 -12.31 7.25 -18.26
CA THR A 361 -10.97 6.86 -18.72
C THR A 361 -10.86 5.35 -18.55
N LEU A 362 -10.71 4.63 -19.66
CA LEU A 362 -10.77 3.18 -19.72
C LEU A 362 -9.40 2.53 -19.87
N ALA A 363 -8.46 3.22 -20.54
CA ALA A 363 -7.10 2.73 -20.76
C ALA A 363 -6.12 3.89 -20.89
N ASP A 364 -4.90 3.67 -20.38
CA ASP A 364 -3.71 4.47 -20.66
C ASP A 364 -2.65 3.56 -21.29
N ARG A 365 -2.30 3.87 -22.54
CA ARG A 365 -1.24 3.20 -23.31
C ARG A 365 -0.12 4.19 -23.68
N SER A 366 -0.04 5.30 -22.96
CA SER A 366 0.98 6.33 -23.16
C SER A 366 2.38 5.79 -22.93
N GLY A 367 3.35 6.27 -23.71
CA GLY A 367 4.73 5.81 -23.59
C GLY A 367 5.67 6.33 -24.67
N LYS A 368 6.92 5.88 -24.58
CA LYS A 368 7.95 6.18 -25.58
C LYS A 368 7.94 5.14 -26.69
N TYR A 369 7.59 5.57 -27.87
CA TYR A 369 7.40 4.69 -29.02
C TYR A 369 8.20 5.15 -30.24
N SER A 370 8.53 4.20 -31.11
CA SER A 370 8.84 4.50 -32.51
C SER A 370 7.56 4.86 -33.28
N PRO A 371 7.64 5.46 -34.48
CA PRO A 371 6.46 5.77 -35.29
C PRO A 371 5.51 4.59 -35.49
N SER A 372 6.02 3.43 -35.89
CA SER A 372 5.19 2.21 -35.99
C SER A 372 4.75 1.67 -34.61
N GLY A 373 5.51 1.92 -33.57
CA GLY A 373 5.21 1.47 -32.19
C GLY A 373 3.98 2.13 -31.61
N TRP A 374 3.86 3.47 -31.68
CA TRP A 374 2.67 4.15 -31.17
C TRP A 374 1.43 3.86 -32.02
N ALA A 375 1.58 3.71 -33.35
CA ALA A 375 0.45 3.34 -34.19
C ALA A 375 -0.09 1.95 -33.83
N ARG A 376 0.82 1.00 -33.55
CA ARG A 376 0.44 -0.34 -33.06
C ARG A 376 -0.25 -0.27 -31.71
N ALA A 377 0.32 0.45 -30.74
CA ALA A 377 -0.29 0.63 -29.43
C ALA A 377 -1.68 1.28 -29.50
N THR A 378 -1.88 2.22 -30.43
CA THR A 378 -3.18 2.83 -30.72
C THR A 378 -4.20 1.78 -31.19
N TRP A 379 -3.83 0.98 -32.21
CA TRP A 379 -4.76 -0.01 -32.74
C TRP A 379 -5.02 -1.16 -31.79
N ASP A 380 -4.03 -1.59 -31.01
CA ASP A 380 -4.22 -2.55 -29.93
C ASP A 380 -5.23 -2.01 -28.90
N CYS A 381 -5.10 -0.73 -28.50
CA CYS A 381 -6.04 -0.09 -27.59
C CYS A 381 -7.47 0.00 -28.19
N VAL A 382 -7.60 0.35 -29.47
CA VAL A 382 -8.90 0.39 -30.17
C VAL A 382 -9.56 -0.99 -30.20
N ILE A 383 -8.80 -2.04 -30.45
CA ILE A 383 -9.29 -3.42 -30.51
C ILE A 383 -9.67 -3.91 -29.10
N ASP A 384 -8.78 -3.74 -28.13
CA ASP A 384 -8.99 -4.19 -26.75
C ASP A 384 -10.26 -3.57 -26.12
N LEU A 385 -10.49 -2.28 -26.41
CA LEU A 385 -11.66 -1.56 -25.91
C LEU A 385 -12.89 -1.69 -26.84
N THR A 386 -12.77 -2.33 -27.98
CA THR A 386 -13.82 -2.33 -29.02
C THR A 386 -14.26 -0.91 -29.37
N ALA A 387 -13.31 0.02 -29.48
CA ALA A 387 -13.55 1.44 -29.65
C ALA A 387 -14.05 1.78 -31.06
N ASP A 388 -14.86 2.83 -31.18
CA ASP A 388 -15.44 3.32 -32.45
C ASP A 388 -14.41 3.94 -33.39
N GLY A 389 -13.24 4.30 -32.86
CA GLY A 389 -12.15 4.86 -33.65
C GLY A 389 -11.08 5.56 -32.82
N ALA A 390 -10.10 6.13 -33.56
CA ALA A 390 -9.02 6.92 -32.98
C ALA A 390 -9.20 8.40 -33.28
N VAL A 391 -8.91 9.26 -32.30
CA VAL A 391 -8.90 10.73 -32.44
C VAL A 391 -7.47 11.21 -32.40
N ILE A 392 -7.05 11.98 -33.40
CA ILE A 392 -5.69 12.49 -33.52
C ILE A 392 -5.65 14.01 -33.66
N GLU A 393 -4.68 14.64 -33.00
CA GLU A 393 -4.45 16.08 -33.16
C GLU A 393 -3.55 16.33 -34.38
N LYS A 394 -4.04 17.16 -35.33
CA LYS A 394 -3.37 17.44 -36.62
C LYS A 394 -2.30 18.54 -36.52
N ASN A 395 -2.14 19.20 -35.37
CA ASN A 395 -1.29 20.39 -35.26
C ASN A 395 0.20 20.12 -35.44
N TYR A 396 0.68 18.91 -35.14
CA TYR A 396 2.07 18.54 -35.31
C TYR A 396 2.18 17.23 -36.06
N GLY A 397 2.82 17.28 -37.21
CA GLY A 397 2.99 16.09 -38.10
C GLY A 397 1.90 15.89 -39.14
N GLY A 398 0.77 16.58 -39.08
CA GLY A 398 -0.25 16.64 -40.13
C GLY A 398 -0.64 15.28 -40.74
N ASP A 399 -0.66 15.21 -42.05
CA ASP A 399 -1.02 14.02 -42.83
C ASP A 399 -0.08 12.82 -42.58
N MET A 400 1.11 13.03 -42.02
CA MET A 400 2.06 11.95 -41.72
C MET A 400 1.54 11.03 -40.59
N VAL A 401 0.92 11.60 -39.57
CA VAL A 401 0.35 10.83 -38.43
C VAL A 401 -0.75 9.89 -38.93
N VAL A 402 -1.66 10.41 -39.76
CA VAL A 402 -2.72 9.60 -40.42
C VAL A 402 -2.15 8.48 -41.22
N ARG A 403 -1.16 8.78 -42.09
CA ARG A 403 -0.53 7.78 -42.95
C ARG A 403 0.17 6.67 -42.19
N VAL A 404 0.78 6.98 -41.02
CA VAL A 404 1.41 5.96 -40.18
C VAL A 404 0.36 5.01 -39.61
N LEU A 405 -0.78 5.53 -39.12
CA LEU A 405 -1.90 4.72 -38.64
C LEU A 405 -2.48 3.85 -39.76
N GLU A 406 -2.76 4.44 -40.94
CA GLU A 406 -3.29 3.72 -42.10
C GLU A 406 -2.35 2.61 -42.57
N SER A 407 -1.06 2.91 -42.67
CA SER A 407 -0.03 1.95 -43.06
C SER A 407 0.08 0.79 -42.11
N GLU A 408 0.09 1.08 -40.78
CA GLU A 408 0.17 0.04 -39.74
C GLU A 408 -1.08 -0.86 -39.78
N TRP A 409 -2.28 -0.27 -39.92
CA TRP A 409 -3.52 -1.06 -40.03
C TRP A 409 -3.47 -1.98 -41.25
N LYS A 410 -3.19 -1.44 -42.41
CA LYS A 410 -3.15 -2.18 -43.67
C LYS A 410 -2.16 -3.35 -43.61
N THR A 411 -1.01 -3.13 -42.96
CA THR A 411 0.06 -4.12 -42.90
C THR A 411 -0.19 -5.21 -41.89
N ASN A 412 -0.65 -4.86 -40.70
CA ASN A 412 -0.63 -5.77 -39.55
C ASN A 412 -2.00 -6.17 -39.02
N TYR A 413 -3.07 -5.42 -39.33
CA TYR A 413 -4.39 -5.60 -38.69
C TYR A 413 -5.51 -5.95 -39.68
N GLN A 414 -5.48 -5.41 -40.89
CA GLN A 414 -6.58 -5.55 -41.85
C GLN A 414 -6.94 -7.00 -42.16
N SER A 415 -5.97 -7.89 -42.29
CA SER A 415 -6.22 -9.32 -42.54
C SER A 415 -6.91 -10.05 -41.40
N LYS A 416 -6.75 -9.54 -40.17
CA LYS A 416 -7.28 -10.18 -38.94
C LYS A 416 -8.59 -9.54 -38.46
N HIS A 417 -8.69 -8.21 -38.62
CA HIS A 417 -9.75 -7.41 -38.00
C HIS A 417 -10.68 -6.74 -39.01
N GLY A 418 -10.41 -6.89 -40.31
CA GLY A 418 -11.25 -6.34 -41.38
C GLY A 418 -11.01 -4.86 -41.68
N PRO A 419 -12.05 -4.09 -42.02
CA PRO A 419 -11.91 -2.68 -42.39
C PRO A 419 -11.36 -1.85 -41.24
N MET A 420 -10.57 -0.81 -41.58
CA MET A 420 -9.95 0.08 -40.61
C MET A 420 -11.01 0.87 -39.82
N PRO A 421 -10.91 0.96 -38.47
CA PRO A 421 -11.73 1.83 -37.67
C PRO A 421 -11.54 3.30 -38.07
N ARG A 422 -12.51 4.14 -37.75
CA ARG A 422 -12.51 5.54 -38.15
C ARG A 422 -11.36 6.30 -37.47
N ILE A 423 -10.63 7.09 -38.27
CA ILE A 423 -9.71 8.12 -37.78
C ILE A 423 -10.44 9.45 -37.79
N ILE A 424 -10.47 10.12 -36.66
CA ILE A 424 -11.11 11.44 -36.48
C ILE A 424 -9.98 12.44 -36.27
N GLU A 425 -9.85 13.36 -37.19
CA GLU A 425 -8.85 14.42 -37.15
C GLU A 425 -9.43 15.65 -36.41
N VAL A 426 -8.71 16.12 -35.41
CA VAL A 426 -9.05 17.36 -34.70
C VAL A 426 -7.91 18.37 -34.82
N THR A 427 -8.26 19.64 -34.89
CA THR A 427 -7.29 20.72 -34.95
C THR A 427 -7.54 21.64 -33.73
N SER A 428 -6.51 21.86 -32.95
CA SER A 428 -6.58 22.80 -31.83
C SER A 428 -5.85 24.10 -32.17
N ARG A 429 -6.51 25.21 -31.88
CA ARG A 429 -5.95 26.57 -32.04
C ARG A 429 -5.64 27.24 -30.70
N ARG A 430 -5.96 26.59 -29.57
CA ARG A 430 -5.78 27.16 -28.23
C ARG A 430 -4.64 26.44 -27.51
N GLY A 431 -3.94 27.14 -26.62
CA GLY A 431 -2.88 26.59 -25.79
C GLY A 431 -3.35 25.42 -24.90
N LYS A 432 -2.43 24.57 -24.48
CA LYS A 432 -2.74 23.36 -23.68
C LYS A 432 -3.51 23.72 -22.39
N ALA A 433 -3.12 24.82 -21.71
CA ALA A 433 -3.77 25.28 -20.49
C ALA A 433 -5.27 25.57 -20.69
N ILE A 434 -5.59 26.38 -21.69
CA ILE A 434 -6.97 26.80 -22.00
C ILE A 434 -7.85 25.61 -22.40
N ARG A 435 -7.26 24.57 -22.96
CA ARG A 435 -7.97 23.33 -23.33
C ARG A 435 -8.18 22.40 -22.11
N ALA A 436 -7.27 22.44 -21.17
CA ALA A 436 -7.33 21.63 -19.97
C ALA A 436 -8.39 22.12 -18.95
N GLU A 437 -8.56 23.44 -18.80
CA GLU A 437 -9.50 24.03 -17.84
C GLU A 437 -10.94 23.49 -17.91
N PRO A 438 -11.58 23.36 -19.10
CA PRO A 438 -12.92 22.77 -19.18
C PRO A 438 -12.96 21.31 -18.73
N ILE A 439 -11.87 20.57 -18.94
CA ILE A 439 -11.78 19.16 -18.53
C ILE A 439 -11.64 19.07 -17.01
N VAL A 440 -10.81 19.92 -16.39
CA VAL A 440 -10.71 20.04 -14.92
C VAL A 440 -12.08 20.28 -14.31
N ALA A 441 -12.87 21.21 -14.87
CA ALA A 441 -14.21 21.50 -14.40
C ALA A 441 -15.17 20.30 -14.47
N LEU A 442 -14.95 19.36 -15.40
CA LEU A 442 -15.71 18.11 -15.46
C LEU A 442 -15.28 17.15 -14.33
N TYR A 443 -13.99 17.09 -14.01
CA TYR A 443 -13.52 16.31 -12.85
C TYR A 443 -14.09 16.85 -11.54
N GLU A 444 -14.05 18.17 -11.33
CA GLU A 444 -14.63 18.84 -10.15
C GLU A 444 -16.13 18.55 -9.99
N LYS A 445 -16.86 18.45 -11.10
CA LYS A 445 -18.30 18.12 -11.13
C LYS A 445 -18.59 16.62 -11.01
N LYS A 446 -17.57 15.78 -10.83
CA LYS A 446 -17.71 14.34 -10.81
C LYS A 446 -18.34 13.75 -12.09
N MET A 447 -17.99 14.33 -13.22
CA MET A 447 -18.42 13.86 -14.54
C MET A 447 -17.34 13.10 -15.29
N VAL A 448 -16.18 12.88 -14.68
CA VAL A 448 -15.09 12.04 -15.23
C VAL A 448 -14.62 11.07 -14.16
N PHE A 449 -14.56 9.80 -14.53
CA PHE A 449 -14.06 8.71 -13.68
C PHE A 449 -12.94 7.95 -14.38
N HIS A 450 -11.99 7.46 -13.60
CA HIS A 450 -11.01 6.49 -14.06
C HIS A 450 -11.54 5.09 -13.71
N ALA A 451 -11.91 4.31 -14.74
CA ALA A 451 -12.56 3.02 -14.55
C ALA A 451 -11.63 1.87 -14.94
N GLY A 452 -11.26 1.03 -13.96
CA GLY A 452 -10.38 -0.10 -14.14
C GLY A 452 -9.76 -0.61 -12.86
N GLU A 453 -8.80 -1.51 -12.99
CA GLU A 453 -8.08 -2.06 -11.83
C GLU A 453 -7.35 -0.96 -11.05
N ARG A 454 -7.31 -1.14 -9.74
CA ARG A 454 -6.63 -0.21 -8.85
C ARG A 454 -5.16 -0.02 -9.23
N GLY A 455 -4.74 1.24 -9.39
CA GLY A 455 -3.38 1.59 -9.80
C GLY A 455 -3.14 1.54 -11.31
N GLN A 456 -4.13 1.22 -12.12
CA GLN A 456 -4.02 1.19 -13.58
C GLN A 456 -3.63 2.56 -14.16
N PHE A 457 -4.09 3.65 -13.57
CA PHE A 457 -3.90 5.03 -14.03
C PHE A 457 -2.90 5.84 -13.20
N GLU A 458 -2.15 5.22 -12.29
CA GLU A 458 -1.22 5.95 -11.39
C GLU A 458 -0.28 6.89 -12.14
N LYS A 459 0.29 6.44 -13.27
CA LYS A 459 1.22 7.26 -14.05
C LYS A 459 0.52 8.48 -14.66
N LEU A 460 -0.66 8.29 -15.26
CA LEU A 460 -1.47 9.37 -15.83
C LEU A 460 -1.86 10.38 -14.73
N GLU A 461 -2.33 9.90 -13.60
CA GLU A 461 -2.75 10.73 -12.47
C GLU A 461 -1.60 11.53 -11.88
N ASP A 462 -0.42 10.93 -11.76
CA ASP A 462 0.80 11.63 -11.33
C ASP A 462 1.20 12.73 -12.32
N GLU A 463 1.11 12.47 -13.62
CA GLU A 463 1.39 13.48 -14.63
C GLU A 463 0.35 14.60 -14.60
N MET A 464 -0.94 14.29 -14.49
CA MET A 464 -2.02 15.28 -14.37
C MET A 464 -1.82 16.17 -13.13
N THR A 465 -1.59 15.57 -11.96
CA THR A 465 -1.46 16.31 -10.69
C THR A 465 -0.12 17.03 -10.53
N SER A 466 0.86 16.73 -11.37
CA SER A 466 2.16 17.42 -11.38
C SER A 466 2.27 18.47 -12.48
N TRP A 467 1.37 18.49 -13.44
CA TRP A 467 1.44 19.41 -14.57
C TRP A 467 0.98 20.82 -14.17
N VAL A 468 1.91 21.78 -14.28
CA VAL A 468 1.65 23.20 -14.08
C VAL A 468 1.64 23.87 -15.46
N PRO A 469 0.54 24.53 -15.85
CA PRO A 469 0.52 25.31 -17.07
C PRO A 469 1.59 26.42 -17.01
N ASN A 470 2.43 26.51 -18.03
CA ASN A 470 3.28 27.68 -18.17
C ASN A 470 2.38 28.91 -18.40
N PRO A 471 2.55 29.99 -17.62
CA PRO A 471 1.90 31.25 -17.98
C PRO A 471 2.43 31.67 -19.33
N GLU A 472 1.54 31.80 -20.32
CA GLU A 472 1.84 32.40 -21.64
C GLU A 472 2.08 33.91 -21.50
#